data_3d22adab0c9b490adc0c6094860c3075
#
_entry.id   3d22adab0c9b490adc0c6094860c3075
#
_cell.length_a   1.000
_cell.length_b   1.000
_cell.length_c   1.000
_cell.angle_alpha   90.00
_cell.angle_beta   90.00
_cell.angle_gamma   90.00
#
_symmetry.space_group_name_H-M   'P 1'
#
loop_
_entity.id
_entity.type
_entity.pdbx_description
1 polymer ?
#
loop_
_entity_poly.entity_id
_entity_poly.type
_entity_poly.pdbx_seq_one_letter_code
_entity_poly.pdbx_strand_id
1 'polypeptide(L)'
;VTCDSNPTQFNDKINRRTLIAAAAIAPALIATGVSGANAQAATGTAKVALVTGSSRGIGAAVAKRLARDGFSVTVNCVVNRDLAAAVVAEIETAGGKAVWEQADVSDPAAVRRLFDVTDRAFGGVDVVVSNAGIMRLAPFATMSDEDFDRMIAVNVKGSFNVLREAARHVRDGGRIIALSSSITQLRSPTYGPYAASKAAQEMYANVMAKELQGRMISVNAMAPGLVNTTLFTDGKTTEQIEGFAQRTPHKRLAEPSDIADVISTLCSSDGGWVNGQTIFANGGIV
;
A
#
# COMPACT_ATOMS: atom_id res chain seq x y z
N VAL A 1 -45.86 25.51 -29.34
CA VAL A 1 -46.35 24.33 -28.64
C VAL A 1 -45.98 24.50 -27.19
N THR A 2 -46.94 24.92 -26.41
CA THR A 2 -46.95 25.13 -24.98
C THR A 2 -46.93 23.80 -24.24
N CYS A 3 -46.06 23.64 -23.22
CA CYS A 3 -46.16 22.61 -22.21
C CYS A 3 -46.26 23.25 -20.84
N ASP A 4 -47.42 23.02 -20.22
CA ASP A 4 -47.77 23.49 -18.88
C ASP A 4 -47.00 22.74 -17.78
N SER A 5 -46.59 23.51 -16.82
CA SER A 5 -45.98 23.14 -15.54
C SER A 5 -47.06 22.88 -14.49
N ASN A 6 -46.91 21.86 -13.68
CA ASN A 6 -47.55 21.81 -12.36
C ASN A 6 -46.60 21.16 -11.34
N PRO A 7 -46.15 21.84 -10.28
CA PRO A 7 -45.35 21.26 -9.22
C PRO A 7 -46.26 20.88 -8.03
N THR A 8 -46.33 19.60 -7.72
CA THR A 8 -46.91 19.13 -6.45
C THR A 8 -45.94 19.37 -5.30
N GLN A 9 -46.37 20.24 -4.40
CA GLN A 9 -45.78 20.49 -3.10
C GLN A 9 -45.87 19.26 -2.20
N PHE A 10 -44.74 18.77 -1.68
CA PHE A 10 -44.73 17.96 -0.48
C PHE A 10 -44.26 18.82 0.68
N ASN A 11 -45.19 19.17 1.55
CA ASN A 11 -44.98 19.93 2.76
C ASN A 11 -45.17 18.96 3.94
N ASP A 12 -44.11 18.46 4.54
CA ASP A 12 -44.20 17.71 5.79
C ASP A 12 -43.33 18.36 6.86
N LYS A 13 -44.02 19.09 7.73
CA LYS A 13 -43.47 19.68 8.95
C LYS A 13 -43.30 18.59 10.00
N ILE A 14 -42.07 18.11 10.21
CA ILE A 14 -41.77 17.29 11.38
C ILE A 14 -41.72 18.20 12.61
N ASN A 15 -42.70 18.04 13.48
CA ASN A 15 -42.90 18.78 14.69
C ASN A 15 -41.99 18.27 15.84
N ARG A 16 -41.04 19.13 16.29
CA ARG A 16 -40.01 18.84 17.27
C ARG A 16 -40.50 18.74 18.74
N ARG A 17 -41.76 18.47 19.01
CA ARG A 17 -42.35 18.56 20.35
C ARG A 17 -42.91 17.29 20.96
N THR A 18 -42.62 16.11 20.43
CA THR A 18 -43.20 14.86 20.95
C THR A 18 -42.14 13.81 21.33
N LEU A 19 -41.12 14.17 22.09
CA LEU A 19 -40.14 13.23 22.63
C LEU A 19 -39.68 13.63 24.04
N ILE A 20 -40.62 13.94 24.96
CA ILE A 20 -40.35 13.95 26.39
C ILE A 20 -41.62 13.50 27.08
N ALA A 21 -41.75 12.23 27.40
CA ALA A 21 -42.47 11.70 28.58
C ALA A 21 -42.32 10.19 28.66
N ALA A 22 -42.05 9.75 29.86
CA ALA A 22 -42.15 8.41 30.44
C ALA A 22 -40.85 7.56 30.31
N ALA A 23 -40.36 6.93 31.34
CA ALA A 23 -40.80 6.80 32.73
C ALA A 23 -39.65 6.25 33.57
N ALA A 24 -39.56 6.69 34.81
CA ALA A 24 -38.72 6.09 35.84
C ALA A 24 -39.28 4.72 36.26
N ILE A 25 -38.46 3.68 36.20
CA ILE A 25 -38.67 2.44 36.97
C ILE A 25 -37.32 2.03 37.56
N ALA A 26 -37.31 1.86 38.87
CA ALA A 26 -36.17 1.58 39.74
C ALA A 26 -35.62 0.14 39.60
N PRO A 27 -34.44 -0.15 40.18
CA PRO A 27 -33.57 -1.27 39.79
C PRO A 27 -33.94 -2.56 40.51
N ALA A 28 -33.97 -3.66 39.77
CA ALA A 28 -33.86 -5.00 40.35
C ALA A 28 -32.42 -5.49 40.11
N LEU A 29 -31.67 -5.61 41.21
CA LEU A 29 -30.37 -6.30 41.21
C LEU A 29 -30.61 -7.79 40.88
N ILE A 30 -30.12 -8.22 39.73
CA ILE A 30 -29.84 -9.62 39.49
C ILE A 30 -28.34 -9.72 39.21
N ALA A 31 -27.61 -10.21 40.22
CA ALA A 31 -26.24 -10.65 40.06
C ALA A 31 -26.26 -11.93 39.24
N THR A 32 -25.94 -11.84 37.96
CA THR A 32 -25.59 -13.01 37.12
C THR A 32 -24.14 -12.88 36.68
N GLY A 33 -23.41 -13.96 36.91
CA GLY A 33 -21.96 -14.09 36.75
C GLY A 33 -21.45 -13.54 35.42
N VAL A 34 -20.36 -12.82 35.53
CA VAL A 34 -19.50 -12.49 34.39
C VAL A 34 -18.88 -13.80 33.90
N SER A 35 -19.55 -14.48 33.00
CA SER A 35 -18.88 -15.47 32.15
C SER A 35 -17.85 -14.71 31.31
N GLY A 36 -16.59 -14.95 31.61
CA GLY A 36 -15.50 -14.47 30.80
C GLY A 36 -15.79 -14.80 29.35
N ALA A 37 -15.99 -13.77 28.54
CA ALA A 37 -15.94 -13.93 27.09
C ALA A 37 -14.53 -14.44 26.76
N ASN A 38 -14.37 -15.75 26.64
CA ASN A 38 -13.26 -16.31 25.93
C ASN A 38 -13.29 -15.65 24.54
N ALA A 39 -12.35 -14.74 24.32
CA ALA A 39 -11.97 -14.36 22.97
C ALA A 39 -11.49 -15.65 22.28
N GLN A 40 -12.40 -16.28 21.59
CA GLN A 40 -12.13 -17.42 20.75
C GLN A 40 -11.16 -16.89 19.70
N ALA A 41 -9.87 -17.16 19.90
CA ALA A 41 -8.87 -16.92 18.88
C ALA A 41 -9.38 -17.57 17.59
N ALA A 42 -9.73 -16.74 16.62
CA ALA A 42 -10.14 -17.22 15.32
C ALA A 42 -8.98 -18.09 14.79
N THR A 43 -9.21 -19.40 14.70
CA THR A 43 -8.28 -20.36 14.08
C THR A 43 -8.27 -20.19 12.56
N GLY A 44 -8.29 -18.95 12.08
CA GLY A 44 -8.04 -18.60 10.69
C GLY A 44 -6.54 -18.68 10.44
N THR A 45 -6.14 -19.34 9.37
CA THR A 45 -4.76 -19.29 8.88
C THR A 45 -4.33 -17.82 8.75
N ALA A 46 -3.15 -17.48 9.32
CA ALA A 46 -2.64 -16.10 9.24
C ALA A 46 -2.62 -15.65 7.78
N LYS A 47 -3.08 -14.42 7.51
CA LYS A 47 -3.02 -13.84 6.17
C LYS A 47 -1.57 -13.70 5.72
N VAL A 48 -1.34 -13.76 4.42
CA VAL A 48 0.00 -13.77 3.83
C VAL A 48 0.22 -12.53 2.99
N ALA A 49 1.34 -11.86 3.20
CA ALA A 49 1.76 -10.69 2.45
C ALA A 49 3.08 -10.93 1.70
N LEU A 50 3.13 -10.53 0.44
CA LEU A 50 4.34 -10.47 -0.37
C LEU A 50 4.71 -9.02 -0.65
N VAL A 51 5.92 -8.60 -0.27
CA VAL A 51 6.41 -7.23 -0.48
C VAL A 51 7.67 -7.25 -1.33
N THR A 52 7.63 -6.68 -2.53
CA THR A 52 8.82 -6.64 -3.40
C THR A 52 9.76 -5.48 -3.04
N GLY A 53 11.09 -5.69 -3.19
CA GLY A 53 12.09 -4.68 -2.83
C GLY A 53 12.07 -4.32 -1.35
N SER A 54 11.84 -5.29 -0.47
CA SER A 54 11.59 -5.09 0.95
C SER A 54 12.78 -5.36 1.87
N SER A 55 13.99 -5.39 1.32
CA SER A 55 15.22 -5.48 2.14
C SER A 55 15.62 -4.15 2.82
N ARG A 56 15.05 -3.01 2.40
CA ARG A 56 15.33 -1.67 2.96
C ARG A 56 14.20 -0.67 2.68
N GLY A 57 14.31 0.52 3.27
CA GLY A 57 13.43 1.66 3.01
C GLY A 57 11.95 1.38 3.27
N ILE A 58 11.08 1.88 2.39
CA ILE A 58 9.63 1.73 2.51
C ILE A 58 9.25 0.25 2.54
N GLY A 59 9.81 -0.57 1.64
CA GLY A 59 9.47 -2.00 1.57
C GLY A 59 9.76 -2.75 2.87
N ALA A 60 10.91 -2.49 3.52
CA ALA A 60 11.24 -3.10 4.80
C ALA A 60 10.29 -2.64 5.92
N ALA A 61 9.96 -1.34 5.95
CA ALA A 61 8.99 -0.80 6.91
C ALA A 61 7.60 -1.43 6.74
N VAL A 62 7.16 -1.59 5.48
CA VAL A 62 5.88 -2.26 5.14
C VAL A 62 5.89 -3.72 5.56
N ALA A 63 6.97 -4.47 5.24
CA ALA A 63 7.10 -5.88 5.63
C ALA A 63 7.01 -6.06 7.15
N LYS A 64 7.76 -5.25 7.91
CA LYS A 64 7.73 -5.27 9.38
C LYS A 64 6.37 -4.82 9.94
N ARG A 65 5.72 -3.84 9.31
CA ARG A 65 4.39 -3.39 9.75
C ARG A 65 3.33 -4.46 9.52
N LEU A 66 3.26 -5.05 8.34
CA LEU A 66 2.30 -6.12 8.05
C LEU A 66 2.53 -7.34 8.94
N ALA A 67 3.78 -7.68 9.27
CA ALA A 67 4.06 -8.75 10.23
C ALA A 67 3.50 -8.44 11.64
N ARG A 68 3.63 -7.19 12.12
CA ARG A 68 3.01 -6.75 13.38
C ARG A 68 1.48 -6.78 13.35
N ASP A 69 0.90 -6.59 12.17
CA ASP A 69 -0.55 -6.69 11.95
C ASP A 69 -1.04 -8.16 11.82
N GLY A 70 -0.12 -9.14 11.99
CA GLY A 70 -0.43 -10.58 12.02
C GLY A 70 -0.30 -11.30 10.68
N PHE A 71 0.28 -10.66 9.65
CA PHE A 71 0.56 -11.32 8.38
C PHE A 71 1.84 -12.18 8.47
N SER A 72 1.85 -13.34 7.80
CA SER A 72 3.10 -14.00 7.41
C SER A 72 3.67 -13.30 6.19
N VAL A 73 4.96 -12.96 6.17
CA VAL A 73 5.51 -12.04 5.16
C VAL A 73 6.62 -12.68 4.33
N THR A 74 6.51 -12.54 3.01
CA THR A 74 7.63 -12.81 2.10
C THR A 74 8.34 -11.50 1.77
N VAL A 75 9.62 -11.43 2.14
CA VAL A 75 10.55 -10.34 1.85
C VAL A 75 11.29 -10.64 0.55
N ASN A 76 11.48 -9.63 -0.30
CA ASN A 76 12.20 -9.79 -1.56
C ASN A 76 13.37 -8.81 -1.69
N CYS A 77 14.47 -9.29 -2.23
CA CYS A 77 15.63 -8.49 -2.64
C CYS A 77 16.16 -8.92 -4.01
N VAL A 78 16.95 -8.04 -4.65
CA VAL A 78 17.69 -8.38 -5.87
C VAL A 78 19.15 -8.72 -5.55
N VAL A 79 19.82 -7.91 -4.71
CA VAL A 79 21.26 -8.02 -4.42
C VAL A 79 21.52 -8.22 -2.94
N ASN A 80 20.87 -7.48 -2.07
CA ASN A 80 21.21 -7.37 -0.65
C ASN A 80 20.55 -8.49 0.18
N ARG A 81 21.07 -9.71 0.07
CA ARG A 81 20.57 -10.90 0.80
C ARG A 81 20.64 -10.72 2.31
N ASP A 82 21.75 -10.19 2.81
CA ASP A 82 21.96 -9.97 4.25
C ASP A 82 20.95 -8.97 4.83
N LEU A 83 20.62 -7.91 4.09
CA LEU A 83 19.58 -6.98 4.52
C LEU A 83 18.18 -7.63 4.49
N ALA A 84 17.90 -8.49 3.53
CA ALA A 84 16.64 -9.22 3.51
C ALA A 84 16.54 -10.22 4.68
N ALA A 85 17.62 -10.93 4.96
CA ALA A 85 17.73 -11.83 6.12
C ALA A 85 17.59 -11.07 7.44
N ALA A 86 18.19 -9.87 7.56
CA ALA A 86 18.04 -9.03 8.74
C ALA A 86 16.58 -8.59 8.96
N VAL A 87 15.85 -8.21 7.91
CA VAL A 87 14.43 -7.87 8.02
C VAL A 87 13.61 -9.08 8.49
N VAL A 88 13.89 -10.28 7.97
CA VAL A 88 13.24 -11.52 8.43
C VAL A 88 13.54 -11.78 9.90
N ALA A 89 14.81 -11.70 10.32
CA ALA A 89 15.21 -11.89 11.72
C ALA A 89 14.53 -10.90 12.67
N GLU A 90 14.39 -9.61 12.27
CA GLU A 90 13.66 -8.61 13.06
C GLU A 90 12.18 -8.97 13.21
N ILE A 91 11.54 -9.46 12.12
CA ILE A 91 10.14 -9.91 12.15
C ILE A 91 9.97 -11.10 13.07
N GLU A 92 10.86 -12.11 13.00
CA GLU A 92 10.82 -13.32 13.82
C GLU A 92 11.09 -12.99 15.30
N THR A 93 12.06 -12.10 15.58
CA THR A 93 12.33 -11.63 16.95
C THR A 93 11.12 -10.93 17.56
N ALA A 94 10.31 -10.24 16.75
CA ALA A 94 9.06 -9.62 17.18
C ALA A 94 7.88 -10.62 17.27
N GLY A 95 8.11 -11.93 17.07
CA GLY A 95 7.09 -12.97 17.14
C GLY A 95 6.29 -13.19 15.85
N GLY A 96 6.65 -12.52 14.76
CA GLY A 96 6.04 -12.70 13.43
C GLY A 96 6.62 -13.89 12.68
N LYS A 97 6.12 -14.12 11.45
CA LYS A 97 6.62 -15.16 10.54
C LYS A 97 7.05 -14.52 9.23
N ALA A 98 8.26 -14.79 8.79
CA ALA A 98 8.73 -14.29 7.51
C ALA A 98 9.69 -15.27 6.83
N VAL A 99 9.76 -15.16 5.50
CA VAL A 99 10.81 -15.77 4.66
C VAL A 99 11.32 -14.70 3.69
N TRP A 100 12.48 -14.94 3.09
CA TRP A 100 12.94 -14.06 2.02
C TRP A 100 13.32 -14.83 0.77
N GLU A 101 13.19 -14.19 -0.39
CA GLU A 101 13.56 -14.75 -1.69
C GLU A 101 14.25 -13.70 -2.56
N GLN A 102 15.31 -14.13 -3.24
CA GLN A 102 16.03 -13.30 -4.21
C GLN A 102 15.36 -13.37 -5.58
N ALA A 103 14.82 -12.25 -6.05
CA ALA A 103 14.22 -12.15 -7.37
C ALA A 103 14.38 -10.75 -7.95
N ASP A 104 14.84 -10.62 -9.20
CA ASP A 104 14.73 -9.39 -9.98
C ASP A 104 13.32 -9.33 -10.58
N VAL A 105 12.54 -8.32 -10.23
CA VAL A 105 11.17 -8.17 -10.73
C VAL A 105 11.11 -7.96 -12.25
N SER A 106 12.19 -7.50 -12.88
CA SER A 106 12.27 -7.36 -14.34
C SER A 106 12.33 -8.71 -15.08
N ASP A 107 12.67 -9.81 -14.37
CA ASP A 107 12.59 -11.19 -14.88
C ASP A 107 11.25 -11.86 -14.48
N PRO A 108 10.38 -12.14 -15.46
CA PRO A 108 9.08 -12.76 -15.17
C PRO A 108 9.20 -14.18 -14.59
N ALA A 109 10.28 -14.91 -14.85
CA ALA A 109 10.50 -16.23 -14.26
C ALA A 109 10.88 -16.11 -12.78
N ALA A 110 11.71 -15.13 -12.42
CA ALA A 110 12.04 -14.85 -11.02
C ALA A 110 10.81 -14.42 -10.22
N VAL A 111 9.91 -13.61 -10.81
CA VAL A 111 8.65 -13.24 -10.16
C VAL A 111 7.75 -14.45 -9.91
N ARG A 112 7.59 -15.35 -10.88
CA ARG A 112 6.84 -16.59 -10.66
C ARG A 112 7.42 -17.41 -9.50
N ARG A 113 8.75 -17.63 -9.47
CA ARG A 113 9.41 -18.34 -8.35
C ARG A 113 9.15 -17.64 -7.01
N LEU A 114 9.09 -16.32 -6.96
CA LEU A 114 8.80 -15.57 -5.74
C LEU A 114 7.39 -15.87 -5.21
N PHE A 115 6.39 -15.96 -6.06
CA PHE A 115 5.04 -16.40 -5.68
C PHE A 115 5.00 -17.88 -5.27
N ASP A 116 5.70 -18.76 -5.99
CA ASP A 116 5.81 -20.18 -5.64
C ASP A 116 6.46 -20.40 -4.27
N VAL A 117 7.50 -19.61 -3.93
CA VAL A 117 8.14 -19.65 -2.59
C VAL A 117 7.16 -19.21 -1.52
N THR A 118 6.41 -18.14 -1.77
CA THR A 118 5.39 -17.64 -0.84
C THR A 118 4.30 -18.67 -0.61
N ASP A 119 3.80 -19.28 -1.67
CA ASP A 119 2.78 -20.33 -1.58
C ASP A 119 3.27 -21.56 -0.80
N ARG A 120 4.48 -22.05 -1.08
CA ARG A 120 5.07 -23.17 -0.34
C ARG A 120 5.30 -22.86 1.13
N ALA A 121 5.68 -21.63 1.47
CA ALA A 121 5.97 -21.24 2.85
C ALA A 121 4.71 -21.03 3.69
N PHE A 122 3.65 -20.47 3.08
CA PHE A 122 2.50 -19.96 3.82
C PHE A 122 1.14 -20.41 3.25
N GLY A 123 1.12 -21.13 2.14
CA GLY A 123 -0.08 -21.72 1.54
C GLY A 123 -0.91 -20.74 0.71
N GLY A 124 -0.36 -19.61 0.24
CA GLY A 124 -1.01 -18.65 -0.67
C GLY A 124 -0.65 -17.21 -0.40
N VAL A 125 -1.37 -16.26 -1.01
CA VAL A 125 -1.13 -14.82 -0.92
C VAL A 125 -2.44 -14.07 -0.75
N ASP A 126 -2.52 -13.20 0.25
CA ASP A 126 -3.68 -12.31 0.50
C ASP A 126 -3.37 -10.87 0.16
N VAL A 127 -2.11 -10.44 0.33
CA VAL A 127 -1.65 -9.07 0.09
C VAL A 127 -0.40 -9.07 -0.78
N VAL A 128 -0.39 -8.25 -1.82
CA VAL A 128 0.81 -7.98 -2.63
C VAL A 128 1.12 -6.49 -2.61
N VAL A 129 2.36 -6.15 -2.23
CA VAL A 129 2.88 -4.78 -2.31
C VAL A 129 4.00 -4.74 -3.36
N SER A 130 3.68 -4.25 -4.55
CA SER A 130 4.63 -4.04 -5.65
C SER A 130 5.43 -2.75 -5.39
N ASN A 131 6.44 -2.86 -4.53
CA ASN A 131 7.25 -1.72 -4.07
C ASN A 131 8.60 -1.60 -4.79
N ALA A 132 9.16 -2.67 -5.33
CA ALA A 132 10.45 -2.65 -6.02
C ALA A 132 10.51 -1.55 -7.08
N GLY A 133 11.57 -0.74 -7.04
CA GLY A 133 11.77 0.35 -7.98
C GLY A 133 13.13 0.99 -7.84
N ILE A 134 13.57 1.66 -8.89
CA ILE A 134 14.81 2.46 -8.93
C ILE A 134 14.49 3.87 -9.42
N MET A 135 15.40 4.79 -9.14
CA MET A 135 15.30 6.19 -9.59
C MET A 135 16.61 6.59 -10.25
N ARG A 136 16.52 7.09 -11.47
CA ARG A 136 17.61 7.73 -12.22
C ARG A 136 17.10 9.08 -12.68
N LEU A 137 17.87 10.12 -12.44
CA LEU A 137 17.45 11.50 -12.69
C LEU A 137 18.43 12.16 -13.65
N ALA A 138 17.90 12.66 -14.77
CA ALA A 138 18.61 13.49 -15.72
C ALA A 138 17.62 14.30 -16.55
N PRO A 139 18.03 15.47 -17.12
CA PRO A 139 17.28 16.13 -18.16
C PRO A 139 17.04 15.18 -19.36
N PHE A 140 15.93 15.34 -20.08
CA PHE A 140 15.62 14.50 -21.24
C PHE A 140 16.77 14.42 -22.27
N ALA A 141 17.45 15.54 -22.51
CA ALA A 141 18.53 15.61 -23.49
C ALA A 141 19.79 14.82 -23.09
N THR A 142 19.95 14.46 -21.82
CA THR A 142 21.17 13.82 -21.30
C THR A 142 20.91 12.51 -20.57
N MET A 143 19.66 12.07 -20.49
CA MET A 143 19.33 10.74 -19.97
C MET A 143 19.95 9.67 -20.87
N SER A 144 20.75 8.78 -20.30
CA SER A 144 21.31 7.66 -21.09
C SER A 144 20.24 6.60 -21.39
N ASP A 145 20.39 5.93 -22.53
CA ASP A 145 19.50 4.81 -22.89
C ASP A 145 19.59 3.68 -21.84
N GLU A 146 20.80 3.40 -21.31
CA GLU A 146 21.00 2.39 -20.27
C GLU A 146 20.19 2.68 -19.00
N ASP A 147 20.26 3.91 -18.47
CA ASP A 147 19.52 4.32 -17.27
C ASP A 147 18.01 4.32 -17.53
N PHE A 148 17.59 4.79 -18.69
CA PHE A 148 16.19 4.76 -19.11
C PHE A 148 15.68 3.33 -19.20
N ASP A 149 16.34 2.46 -19.96
CA ASP A 149 15.95 1.07 -20.18
C ASP A 149 15.90 0.29 -18.87
N ARG A 150 16.91 0.48 -18.00
CA ARG A 150 16.92 -0.17 -16.68
C ARG A 150 15.75 0.29 -15.81
N MET A 151 15.44 1.58 -15.83
CA MET A 151 14.31 2.12 -15.07
C MET A 151 12.98 1.59 -15.62
N ILE A 152 12.79 1.53 -16.92
CA ILE A 152 11.58 0.93 -17.54
C ILE A 152 11.51 -0.57 -17.22
N ALA A 153 12.61 -1.29 -17.31
CA ALA A 153 12.65 -2.72 -17.00
C ALA A 153 12.23 -3.03 -15.55
N VAL A 154 12.68 -2.23 -14.58
CA VAL A 154 12.34 -2.45 -13.17
C VAL A 154 10.98 -1.85 -12.82
N ASN A 155 10.77 -0.55 -13.09
CA ASN A 155 9.61 0.16 -12.58
C ASN A 155 8.33 -0.14 -13.39
N VAL A 156 8.42 -0.33 -14.69
CA VAL A 156 7.24 -0.55 -15.55
C VAL A 156 7.02 -2.04 -15.78
N LYS A 157 7.98 -2.71 -16.44
CA LYS A 157 7.87 -4.15 -16.72
C LYS A 157 7.89 -4.99 -15.45
N GLY A 158 8.72 -4.63 -14.47
CA GLY A 158 8.81 -5.33 -13.19
C GLY A 158 7.51 -5.24 -12.39
N SER A 159 6.92 -4.04 -12.29
CA SER A 159 5.61 -3.87 -11.67
C SER A 159 4.53 -4.65 -12.41
N PHE A 160 4.52 -4.61 -13.76
CA PHE A 160 3.61 -5.42 -14.56
C PHE A 160 3.76 -6.92 -14.25
N ASN A 161 4.98 -7.45 -14.17
CA ASN A 161 5.21 -8.86 -13.85
C ASN A 161 4.63 -9.22 -12.47
N VAL A 162 4.89 -8.39 -11.45
CA VAL A 162 4.37 -8.61 -10.09
C VAL A 162 2.84 -8.53 -10.05
N LEU A 163 2.26 -7.50 -10.66
CA LEU A 163 0.80 -7.30 -10.69
C LEU A 163 0.09 -8.41 -11.47
N ARG A 164 0.68 -8.90 -12.58
CA ARG A 164 0.14 -10.03 -13.33
C ARG A 164 0.08 -11.31 -12.49
N GLU A 165 1.14 -11.64 -11.75
CA GLU A 165 1.09 -12.80 -10.86
C GLU A 165 0.18 -12.54 -9.65
N ALA A 166 0.10 -11.30 -9.15
CA ALA A 166 -0.86 -10.93 -8.12
C ALA A 166 -2.32 -11.16 -8.58
N ALA A 167 -2.66 -10.79 -9.82
CA ALA A 167 -3.99 -11.04 -10.38
C ALA A 167 -4.37 -12.53 -10.39
N ARG A 168 -3.37 -13.41 -10.57
CA ARG A 168 -3.56 -14.88 -10.64
C ARG A 168 -3.65 -15.54 -9.28
N HIS A 169 -2.85 -15.05 -8.32
CA HIS A 169 -2.55 -15.77 -7.08
C HIS A 169 -3.16 -15.14 -5.82
N VAL A 170 -3.47 -13.84 -5.81
CA VAL A 170 -4.09 -13.20 -4.65
C VAL A 170 -5.49 -13.78 -4.44
N ARG A 171 -5.76 -14.21 -3.20
CA ARG A 171 -7.05 -14.77 -2.81
C ARG A 171 -8.15 -13.73 -2.89
N ASP A 172 -9.39 -14.18 -3.07
CA ASP A 172 -10.57 -13.31 -3.06
C ASP A 172 -10.67 -12.56 -1.71
N GLY A 173 -11.04 -11.29 -1.77
CA GLY A 173 -11.01 -10.40 -0.61
C GLY A 173 -9.64 -9.82 -0.28
N GLY A 174 -8.60 -10.13 -1.08
CA GLY A 174 -7.23 -9.67 -0.88
C GLY A 174 -6.99 -8.20 -1.23
N ARG A 175 -5.71 -7.77 -1.16
CA ARG A 175 -5.27 -6.40 -1.41
C ARG A 175 -4.04 -6.37 -2.29
N ILE A 176 -4.00 -5.43 -3.23
CA ILE A 176 -2.85 -5.21 -4.11
C ILE A 176 -2.50 -3.73 -4.08
N ILE A 177 -1.25 -3.41 -3.75
CA ILE A 177 -0.74 -2.04 -3.68
C ILE A 177 0.43 -1.89 -4.67
N ALA A 178 0.34 -0.91 -5.57
CA ALA A 178 1.44 -0.52 -6.46
C ALA A 178 2.09 0.78 -5.94
N LEU A 179 3.43 0.80 -5.77
CA LEU A 179 4.14 1.99 -5.29
C LEU A 179 4.41 2.98 -6.43
N SER A 180 3.58 4.02 -6.52
CA SER A 180 3.80 5.20 -7.35
C SER A 180 4.70 6.22 -6.61
N SER A 181 4.50 7.50 -6.86
CA SER A 181 5.20 8.62 -6.23
C SER A 181 4.42 9.91 -6.48
N SER A 182 4.42 10.84 -5.52
CA SER A 182 3.87 12.19 -5.71
C SER A 182 4.57 13.01 -6.80
N ILE A 183 5.69 12.50 -7.35
CA ILE A 183 6.36 13.10 -8.50
C ILE A 183 5.45 13.20 -9.73
N THR A 184 4.46 12.32 -9.86
CA THR A 184 3.46 12.35 -10.93
C THR A 184 2.65 13.65 -10.93
N GLN A 185 2.51 14.30 -9.77
CA GLN A 185 1.85 15.59 -9.59
C GLN A 185 2.86 16.75 -9.51
N LEU A 186 4.00 16.55 -8.84
CA LEU A 186 5.05 17.56 -8.68
C LEU A 186 5.72 17.96 -10.00
N ARG A 187 5.85 17.03 -10.93
CA ARG A 187 6.37 17.25 -12.31
C ARG A 187 7.70 18.02 -12.32
N SER A 188 8.60 17.69 -11.41
CA SER A 188 9.87 18.40 -11.24
C SER A 188 10.81 18.16 -12.44
N PRO A 189 11.62 19.16 -12.82
CA PRO A 189 12.68 18.97 -13.80
C PRO A 189 13.58 17.78 -13.46
N THR A 190 14.15 17.12 -14.47
CA THR A 190 14.99 15.92 -14.38
C THR A 190 14.28 14.60 -14.02
N TYR A 191 13.04 14.66 -13.57
CA TYR A 191 12.28 13.47 -13.15
C TYR A 191 11.42 12.86 -14.27
N GLY A 192 11.46 13.35 -15.51
CA GLY A 192 10.53 12.96 -16.58
C GLY A 192 10.33 11.46 -16.73
N PRO A 193 11.37 10.67 -17.08
CA PRO A 193 11.24 9.22 -17.25
C PRO A 193 10.84 8.49 -15.96
N TYR A 194 11.36 8.93 -14.80
CA TYR A 194 10.95 8.38 -13.51
C TYR A 194 9.46 8.63 -13.23
N ALA A 195 8.99 9.87 -13.40
CA ALA A 195 7.58 10.23 -13.20
C ALA A 195 6.66 9.43 -14.13
N ALA A 196 7.04 9.27 -15.41
CA ALA A 196 6.32 8.44 -16.36
C ALA A 196 6.22 6.97 -15.90
N SER A 197 7.34 6.42 -15.39
CA SER A 197 7.36 5.05 -14.87
C SER A 197 6.45 4.87 -13.65
N LYS A 198 6.28 5.92 -12.83
CA LYS A 198 5.40 5.92 -11.66
C LYS A 198 3.93 6.15 -12.03
N ALA A 199 3.65 6.97 -13.03
CA ALA A 199 2.31 7.12 -13.60
C ALA A 199 1.78 5.80 -14.21
N ALA A 200 2.65 5.00 -14.82
CA ALA A 200 2.28 3.67 -15.30
C ALA A 200 1.72 2.78 -14.16
N GLN A 201 2.29 2.84 -12.97
CA GLN A 201 1.81 2.05 -11.82
C GLN A 201 0.44 2.52 -11.33
N GLU A 202 0.14 3.82 -11.39
CA GLU A 202 -1.18 4.36 -11.09
C GLU A 202 -2.23 3.81 -12.07
N MET A 203 -1.90 3.84 -13.36
CA MET A 203 -2.79 3.31 -14.40
C MET A 203 -3.00 1.80 -14.26
N TYR A 204 -1.94 1.03 -13.97
CA TYR A 204 -2.07 -0.41 -13.73
C TYR A 204 -3.04 -0.70 -12.57
N ALA A 205 -2.91 0.00 -11.44
CA ALA A 205 -3.80 -0.19 -10.31
C ALA A 205 -5.26 0.14 -10.65
N ASN A 206 -5.48 1.27 -11.33
CA ASN A 206 -6.80 1.73 -11.75
C ASN A 206 -7.52 0.75 -12.70
N VAL A 207 -6.81 0.21 -13.69
CA VAL A 207 -7.38 -0.73 -14.66
C VAL A 207 -7.61 -2.09 -13.99
N MET A 208 -6.61 -2.60 -13.28
CA MET A 208 -6.65 -3.92 -12.63
C MET A 208 -7.77 -4.02 -11.58
N ALA A 209 -8.09 -2.93 -10.88
CA ALA A 209 -9.23 -2.88 -9.96
C ALA A 209 -10.56 -3.24 -10.63
N LYS A 210 -10.72 -2.88 -11.91
CA LYS A 210 -11.91 -3.18 -12.72
C LYS A 210 -11.86 -4.61 -13.28
N GLU A 211 -10.68 -5.07 -13.69
CA GLU A 211 -10.48 -6.43 -14.23
C GLU A 211 -10.72 -7.52 -13.18
N LEU A 212 -10.47 -7.23 -11.89
CA LEU A 212 -10.71 -8.16 -10.79
C LEU A 212 -12.13 -8.06 -10.20
N GLN A 213 -13.07 -7.53 -10.96
CA GLN A 213 -14.48 -7.45 -10.57
C GLN A 213 -15.01 -8.80 -10.09
N GLY A 214 -15.77 -8.81 -9.00
CA GLY A 214 -16.40 -10.00 -8.40
C GLY A 214 -15.51 -10.74 -7.41
N ARG A 215 -14.18 -10.50 -7.39
CA ARG A 215 -13.23 -11.14 -6.49
C ARG A 215 -13.06 -10.43 -5.14
N MET A 216 -13.72 -9.31 -4.92
CA MET A 216 -13.57 -8.48 -3.71
C MET A 216 -12.10 -8.07 -3.40
N ILE A 217 -11.24 -8.06 -4.42
CA ILE A 217 -9.85 -7.61 -4.31
C ILE A 217 -9.80 -6.11 -4.53
N SER A 218 -9.21 -5.36 -3.57
CA SER A 218 -8.94 -3.93 -3.76
C SER A 218 -7.53 -3.73 -4.31
N VAL A 219 -7.43 -2.96 -5.38
CA VAL A 219 -6.17 -2.61 -6.03
C VAL A 219 -5.98 -1.10 -6.00
N ASN A 220 -4.92 -0.61 -5.37
CA ASN A 220 -4.66 0.81 -5.25
C ASN A 220 -3.19 1.15 -5.57
N ALA A 221 -2.96 2.37 -6.03
CA ALA A 221 -1.63 2.95 -6.08
C ALA A 221 -1.36 3.76 -4.82
N MET A 222 -0.19 3.58 -4.21
CA MET A 222 0.31 4.42 -3.13
C MET A 222 1.36 5.37 -3.70
N ALA A 223 1.16 6.68 -3.53
CA ALA A 223 2.02 7.74 -4.04
C ALA A 223 2.69 8.51 -2.87
N PRO A 224 3.83 8.00 -2.35
CA PRO A 224 4.58 8.69 -1.31
C PRO A 224 5.11 10.05 -1.78
N GLY A 225 5.30 10.96 -0.80
CA GLY A 225 6.05 12.20 -0.98
C GLY A 225 7.56 11.99 -0.83
N LEU A 226 8.20 12.93 -0.15
CA LEU A 226 9.63 12.90 0.16
C LEU A 226 9.84 12.03 1.40
N VAL A 227 10.44 10.86 1.23
CA VAL A 227 10.65 9.86 2.29
C VAL A 227 12.12 9.71 2.59
N ASN A 228 12.49 9.66 3.86
CA ASN A 228 13.85 9.45 4.35
C ASN A 228 14.33 8.02 4.06
N THR A 229 14.78 7.79 2.84
CA THR A 229 15.31 6.51 2.37
C THR A 229 16.59 6.73 1.58
N THR A 230 17.45 5.72 1.53
CA THR A 230 18.67 5.77 0.69
C THR A 230 18.36 6.06 -0.78
N LEU A 231 17.21 5.62 -1.30
CA LEU A 231 16.78 5.95 -2.66
C LEU A 231 16.64 7.46 -2.87
N PHE A 232 16.17 8.20 -1.87
CA PHE A 232 15.96 9.64 -1.96
C PHE A 232 17.16 10.44 -1.47
N THR A 233 17.83 10.02 -0.38
CA THR A 233 18.88 10.81 0.28
C THR A 233 20.26 10.59 -0.31
N ASP A 234 20.50 9.47 -1.00
CA ASP A 234 21.81 9.15 -1.59
C ASP A 234 22.26 10.25 -2.55
N GLY A 235 23.53 10.67 -2.41
CA GLY A 235 24.14 11.75 -3.20
C GLY A 235 23.66 13.18 -2.86
N LYS A 236 22.88 13.39 -1.79
CA LYS A 236 22.44 14.71 -1.32
C LYS A 236 23.14 15.14 -0.04
N THR A 237 23.43 16.44 0.07
CA THR A 237 23.95 17.02 1.32
C THR A 237 22.84 17.19 2.37
N THR A 238 23.20 17.37 3.63
CA THR A 238 22.25 17.64 4.72
C THR A 238 21.41 18.88 4.42
N GLU A 239 22.02 19.95 3.92
CA GLU A 239 21.35 21.20 3.59
C GLU A 239 20.32 21.00 2.46
N GLN A 240 20.63 20.17 1.48
CA GLN A 240 19.69 19.82 0.42
C GLN A 240 18.48 19.05 0.97
N ILE A 241 18.75 18.08 1.87
CA ILE A 241 17.70 17.29 2.54
C ILE A 241 16.79 18.18 3.37
N GLU A 242 17.39 19.09 4.18
CA GLU A 242 16.64 20.08 4.97
C GLU A 242 15.81 21.02 4.05
N GLY A 243 16.40 21.48 2.94
CA GLY A 243 15.70 22.29 1.95
C GLY A 243 14.47 21.56 1.37
N PHE A 244 14.56 20.25 1.15
CA PHE A 244 13.40 19.44 0.75
C PHE A 244 12.37 19.31 1.87
N ALA A 245 12.80 19.09 3.11
CA ALA A 245 11.92 19.02 4.27
C ALA A 245 11.10 20.29 4.44
N GLN A 246 11.71 21.48 4.27
CA GLN A 246 11.03 22.77 4.38
C GLN A 246 9.93 22.98 3.31
N ARG A 247 9.93 22.24 2.21
CA ARG A 247 8.89 22.33 1.17
C ARG A 247 7.59 21.61 1.56
N THR A 248 7.64 20.72 2.55
CA THR A 248 6.42 20.05 3.04
C THR A 248 5.73 20.91 4.10
N PRO A 249 4.40 20.96 4.18
CA PRO A 249 3.67 21.59 5.29
C PRO A 249 4.10 21.06 6.67
N HIS A 250 4.45 19.77 6.77
CA HIS A 250 4.94 19.17 8.02
C HIS A 250 6.41 19.49 8.37
N LYS A 251 7.13 20.22 7.50
CA LYS A 251 8.54 20.64 7.70
C LYS A 251 9.50 19.49 8.01
N ARG A 252 9.21 18.30 7.50
CA ARG A 252 10.06 17.12 7.61
C ARG A 252 9.93 16.22 6.37
N LEU A 253 10.89 15.36 6.16
CA LEU A 253 10.68 14.19 5.32
C LEU A 253 9.74 13.22 6.05
N ALA A 254 9.00 12.41 5.31
CA ALA A 254 8.32 11.27 5.87
C ALA A 254 9.35 10.20 6.26
N GLU A 255 9.10 9.48 7.34
CA GLU A 255 9.80 8.23 7.63
C GLU A 255 9.16 7.07 6.87
N PRO A 256 9.91 6.00 6.54
CA PRO A 256 9.34 4.81 5.92
C PRO A 256 8.11 4.24 6.65
N SER A 257 8.04 4.41 7.97
CA SER A 257 6.89 4.04 8.79
C SER A 257 5.62 4.84 8.48
N ASP A 258 5.73 6.14 8.15
CA ASP A 258 4.56 6.95 7.78
C ASP A 258 3.83 6.34 6.56
N ILE A 259 4.60 5.79 5.60
CA ILE A 259 4.05 5.14 4.41
C ILE A 259 3.53 3.73 4.73
N ALA A 260 4.26 3.00 5.57
CA ALA A 260 3.86 1.65 5.98
C ALA A 260 2.54 1.66 6.74
N ASP A 261 2.27 2.67 7.55
CA ASP A 261 1.04 2.83 8.32
C ASP A 261 -0.19 3.04 7.40
N VAL A 262 -0.03 3.86 6.36
CA VAL A 262 -1.09 4.04 5.35
C VAL A 262 -1.34 2.75 4.56
N ILE A 263 -0.27 2.06 4.14
CA ILE A 263 -0.40 0.77 3.43
C ILE A 263 -1.08 -0.27 4.33
N SER A 264 -0.71 -0.36 5.61
CA SER A 264 -1.35 -1.23 6.59
C SER A 264 -2.87 -0.98 6.67
N THR A 265 -3.28 0.29 6.74
CA THR A 265 -4.71 0.66 6.73
C THR A 265 -5.41 0.18 5.46
N LEU A 266 -4.80 0.37 4.29
CA LEU A 266 -5.36 -0.11 3.01
C LEU A 266 -5.42 -1.66 2.94
N CYS A 267 -4.52 -2.36 3.62
CA CYS A 267 -4.48 -3.83 3.67
C CYS A 267 -5.43 -4.41 4.74
N SER A 268 -5.95 -3.60 5.64
CA SER A 268 -6.90 -4.01 6.68
C SER A 268 -8.31 -4.24 6.13
N SER A 269 -9.24 -4.67 7.02
CA SER A 269 -10.67 -4.70 6.73
C SER A 269 -11.23 -3.32 6.39
N ASP A 270 -10.76 -2.28 7.10
CA ASP A 270 -11.27 -0.91 7.01
C ASP A 270 -10.92 -0.24 5.67
N GLY A 271 -9.80 -0.67 5.05
CA GLY A 271 -9.38 -0.23 3.72
C GLY A 271 -10.15 -0.88 2.56
N GLY A 272 -11.06 -1.83 2.84
CA GLY A 272 -11.68 -2.68 1.81
C GLY A 272 -12.50 -1.96 0.75
N TRP A 273 -13.07 -0.79 1.08
CA TRP A 273 -13.85 0.01 0.12
C TRP A 273 -13.01 0.97 -0.73
N VAL A 274 -11.74 1.17 -0.37
CA VAL A 274 -10.80 1.95 -1.18
C VAL A 274 -10.28 1.06 -2.31
N ASN A 275 -10.74 1.30 -3.53
CA ASN A 275 -10.40 0.48 -4.70
C ASN A 275 -10.23 1.33 -5.96
N GLY A 276 -9.22 1.04 -6.77
CA GLY A 276 -8.91 1.74 -8.00
C GLY A 276 -8.43 3.18 -7.78
N GLN A 277 -7.86 3.51 -6.63
CA GLN A 277 -7.46 4.87 -6.29
C GLN A 277 -5.95 5.05 -6.29
N THR A 278 -5.50 6.29 -6.52
CA THR A 278 -4.14 6.73 -6.19
C THR A 278 -4.20 7.50 -4.88
N ILE A 279 -3.56 6.95 -3.85
CA ILE A 279 -3.54 7.51 -2.50
C ILE A 279 -2.23 8.28 -2.30
N PHE A 280 -2.31 9.57 -2.09
CA PHE A 280 -1.15 10.42 -1.83
C PHE A 280 -0.85 10.49 -0.33
N ALA A 281 0.30 9.95 0.10
CA ALA A 281 0.84 10.05 1.45
C ALA A 281 2.13 10.88 1.40
N ASN A 282 1.99 12.22 1.42
CA ASN A 282 3.06 13.13 1.01
C ASN A 282 3.25 14.36 1.91
N GLY A 283 2.58 14.39 3.06
CA GLY A 283 2.67 15.51 4.01
C GLY A 283 2.15 16.84 3.45
N GLY A 284 1.30 16.79 2.43
CA GLY A 284 0.67 17.95 1.82
C GLY A 284 1.55 18.72 0.82
N ILE A 285 2.57 18.08 0.23
CA ILE A 285 3.46 18.75 -0.74
C ILE A 285 2.81 18.94 -2.12
N VAL A 286 1.74 18.22 -2.41
CA VAL A 286 0.87 18.39 -3.59
C VAL A 286 -0.59 18.40 -3.18
#